data_c0241e30e5e24c261c5e3e65c522386b
#
_entry.id   c0241e30e5e24c261c5e3e65c522386b
#
_cell.length_a   1.000
_cell.length_b   1.000
_cell.length_c   1.000
_cell.angle_alpha   90.00
_cell.angle_beta   90.00
_cell.angle_gamma   90.00
#
_symmetry.space_group_name_H-M   'P 1'
#
loop_
_entity.id
_entity.type
_entity.pdbx_description
1 polymer ?
#
loop_
_entity_poly.entity_id
_entity_poly.type
_entity_poly.pdbx_seq_one_letter_code
_entity_poly.pdbx_strand_id
1 'polypeptide(L)'
;MILVDADGVLLNWEYAFSIWMETHGFNKVPGSEFEYDIGQRYNIDHAQGRKLIKIFNESAAIGFLPPLRDAMYYVKRLHEEHGYVFHCITSLSLDPSAGKLREMNLNKLFGPTAFERVVCLDTGADKHDALAVYQDSGCWWVEDKPENAEVGFNLGLKPILVEHGHNMHHYHKSIPIAKNWKEIFDLVTQPS
;
A
#
# COMPACT_ATOMS: atom_id res chain seq x y z
N MET A 1 0.45 -17.07 -5.43
CA MET A 1 -0.35 -15.83 -5.25
C MET A 1 0.28 -14.98 -4.16
N ILE A 2 0.29 -13.67 -4.32
CA ILE A 2 0.78 -12.70 -3.34
C ILE A 2 -0.33 -11.68 -3.07
N LEU A 3 -0.66 -11.46 -1.81
CA LEU A 3 -1.56 -10.42 -1.36
C LEU A 3 -0.75 -9.14 -1.11
N VAL A 4 -1.26 -7.99 -1.53
CA VAL A 4 -0.53 -6.71 -1.41
C VAL A 4 -1.47 -5.58 -1.04
N ASP A 5 -0.98 -4.62 -0.24
CA ASP A 5 -1.57 -3.28 -0.23
C ASP A 5 -1.13 -2.49 -1.46
N ALA A 6 -1.77 -1.39 -1.73
CA ALA A 6 -1.38 -0.49 -2.82
C ALA A 6 -0.51 0.66 -2.32
N ASP A 7 -1.04 1.47 -1.42
CA ASP A 7 -0.41 2.72 -0.98
C ASP A 7 0.74 2.43 0.00
N GLY A 8 1.94 2.98 -0.26
CA GLY A 8 3.12 2.65 0.53
C GLY A 8 3.74 1.27 0.25
N VAL A 9 3.13 0.47 -0.62
CA VAL A 9 3.64 -0.85 -1.03
C VAL A 9 3.96 -0.89 -2.53
N LEU A 10 2.97 -0.67 -3.36
CA LEU A 10 3.09 -0.64 -4.83
C LEU A 10 3.26 0.77 -5.37
N LEU A 11 2.54 1.72 -4.75
CA LEU A 11 2.36 3.10 -5.21
C LEU A 11 2.89 4.09 -4.19
N ASN A 12 3.52 5.16 -4.66
CA ASN A 12 4.00 6.25 -3.81
C ASN A 12 2.88 7.28 -3.56
N TRP A 13 1.90 6.86 -2.75
CA TRP A 13 0.76 7.69 -2.36
C TRP A 13 1.20 8.96 -1.64
N GLU A 14 2.16 8.84 -0.72
CA GLU A 14 2.64 9.96 0.07
C GLU A 14 3.22 11.09 -0.79
N TYR A 15 4.01 10.76 -1.80
CA TYR A 15 4.56 11.73 -2.75
C TYR A 15 3.43 12.43 -3.53
N ALA A 16 2.52 11.65 -4.11
CA ALA A 16 1.41 12.19 -4.89
C ALA A 16 0.49 13.07 -4.05
N PHE A 17 0.16 12.63 -2.83
CA PHE A 17 -0.63 13.41 -1.88
C PHE A 17 0.08 14.72 -1.48
N SER A 18 1.40 14.69 -1.29
CA SER A 18 2.17 15.91 -0.98
C SER A 18 2.08 16.95 -2.09
N ILE A 19 2.25 16.53 -3.35
CA ILE A 19 2.12 17.43 -4.50
C ILE A 19 0.69 17.99 -4.59
N TRP A 20 -0.30 17.13 -4.39
CA TRP A 20 -1.70 17.55 -4.38
C TRP A 20 -1.98 18.58 -3.27
N MET A 21 -1.48 18.36 -2.05
CA MET A 21 -1.62 19.29 -0.93
C MET A 21 -0.97 20.64 -1.23
N GLU A 22 0.26 20.65 -1.76
CA GLU A 22 0.96 21.88 -2.14
C GLU A 22 0.17 22.69 -3.20
N THR A 23 -0.38 22.01 -4.21
CA THR A 23 -1.23 22.68 -5.24
C THR A 23 -2.52 23.25 -4.68
N HIS A 24 -2.95 22.77 -3.50
CA HIS A 24 -4.13 23.29 -2.78
C HIS A 24 -3.76 24.27 -1.64
N GLY A 25 -2.50 24.72 -1.58
CA GLY A 25 -2.04 25.73 -0.63
C GLY A 25 -1.66 25.20 0.76
N PHE A 26 -1.54 23.88 0.93
CA PHE A 26 -1.07 23.26 2.17
C PHE A 26 0.41 22.88 2.06
N ASN A 27 1.26 23.48 2.88
CA ASN A 27 2.69 23.15 2.92
C ASN A 27 3.03 22.29 4.13
N LYS A 28 3.96 21.34 3.96
CA LYS A 28 4.48 20.55 5.06
C LYS A 28 5.19 21.43 6.08
N VAL A 29 5.02 21.11 7.36
CA VAL A 29 5.82 21.69 8.44
C VAL A 29 7.25 21.17 8.30
N PRO A 30 8.28 22.04 8.32
CA PRO A 30 9.67 21.58 8.30
C PRO A 30 9.96 20.61 9.44
N GLY A 31 10.61 19.48 9.13
CA GLY A 31 10.95 18.44 10.11
C GLY A 31 9.84 17.43 10.40
N SER A 32 8.70 17.50 9.69
CA SER A 32 7.56 16.57 9.86
C SER A 32 7.58 15.38 8.90
N GLU A 33 8.70 15.09 8.25
CA GLU A 33 8.79 14.06 7.21
C GLU A 33 8.47 12.64 7.71
N PHE A 34 8.66 12.40 9.01
CA PHE A 34 8.40 11.10 9.64
C PHE A 34 7.05 11.03 10.38
N GLU A 35 6.30 12.15 10.42
CA GLU A 35 4.99 12.17 11.05
C GLU A 35 3.98 11.42 10.18
N TYR A 36 3.29 10.44 10.79
CA TYR A 36 2.24 9.69 10.10
C TYR A 36 0.93 10.50 10.01
N ASP A 37 0.62 11.25 11.05
CA ASP A 37 -0.60 12.05 11.13
C ASP A 37 -0.53 13.28 10.21
N ILE A 38 -1.45 13.34 9.24
CA ILE A 38 -1.55 14.44 8.27
C ILE A 38 -1.84 15.78 8.96
N GLY A 39 -2.60 15.78 10.05
CA GLY A 39 -2.86 16.97 10.83
C GLY A 39 -1.57 17.60 11.36
N GLN A 40 -0.70 16.80 11.95
CA GLN A 40 0.61 17.23 12.46
C GLN A 40 1.55 17.63 11.32
N ARG A 41 1.58 16.84 10.24
CA ARG A 41 2.47 17.08 9.09
C ARG A 41 2.20 18.41 8.38
N TYR A 42 0.95 18.87 8.32
CA TYR A 42 0.53 20.08 7.63
C TYR A 42 0.02 21.19 8.57
N ASN A 43 0.12 21.01 9.88
CA ASN A 43 -0.40 21.92 10.91
C ASN A 43 -1.88 22.30 10.68
N ILE A 44 -2.70 21.28 10.48
CA ILE A 44 -4.15 21.37 10.35
C ILE A 44 -4.81 20.45 11.39
N ASP A 45 -6.10 20.67 11.67
CA ASP A 45 -6.78 19.77 12.59
C ASP A 45 -6.97 18.36 11.99
N HIS A 46 -7.05 17.36 12.87
CA HIS A 46 -7.11 15.95 12.47
C HIS A 46 -8.34 15.62 11.61
N ALA A 47 -9.50 16.27 11.87
CA ALA A 47 -10.70 16.07 11.07
C ALA A 47 -10.55 16.63 9.65
N GLN A 48 -9.90 17.79 9.53
CA GLN A 48 -9.55 18.38 8.24
C GLN A 48 -8.56 17.48 7.48
N GLY A 49 -7.55 16.94 8.15
CA GLY A 49 -6.60 16.00 7.56
C GLY A 49 -7.30 14.78 6.95
N ARG A 50 -8.18 14.12 7.71
CA ARG A 50 -8.98 12.98 7.21
C ARG A 50 -9.87 13.36 6.02
N LYS A 51 -10.49 14.53 6.05
CA LYS A 51 -11.32 15.02 4.95
C LYS A 51 -10.50 15.22 3.67
N LEU A 52 -9.30 15.79 3.77
CA LEU A 52 -8.40 16.00 2.63
C LEU A 52 -7.90 14.68 2.04
N ILE A 53 -7.55 13.69 2.88
CA ILE A 53 -7.23 12.33 2.43
C ILE A 53 -8.38 11.74 1.62
N LYS A 54 -9.61 11.83 2.12
CA LYS A 54 -10.79 11.31 1.41
C LYS A 54 -11.00 12.02 0.08
N ILE A 55 -10.91 13.35 0.04
CA ILE A 55 -11.03 14.13 -1.20
C ILE A 55 -9.97 13.71 -2.22
N PHE A 56 -8.72 13.53 -1.79
CA PHE A 56 -7.64 13.06 -2.66
C PHE A 56 -7.90 11.66 -3.18
N ASN A 57 -8.29 10.73 -2.31
CA ASN A 57 -8.58 9.34 -2.66
C ASN A 57 -9.77 9.19 -3.65
N GLU A 58 -10.67 10.16 -3.68
CA GLU A 58 -11.82 10.21 -4.60
C GLU A 58 -11.57 11.12 -5.80
N SER A 59 -10.40 11.75 -5.89
CA SER A 59 -10.03 12.61 -7.02
C SER A 59 -9.46 11.82 -8.20
N ALA A 60 -9.41 12.46 -9.37
CA ALA A 60 -8.77 11.88 -10.55
C ALA A 60 -7.28 11.56 -10.34
N ALA A 61 -6.61 12.23 -9.40
CA ALA A 61 -5.20 12.03 -9.10
C ALA A 61 -4.88 10.59 -8.71
N ILE A 62 -5.84 9.86 -8.10
CA ILE A 62 -5.64 8.48 -7.66
C ILE A 62 -5.35 7.50 -8.80
N GLY A 63 -5.74 7.84 -10.03
CA GLY A 63 -5.44 7.05 -11.23
C GLY A 63 -4.04 7.26 -11.82
N PHE A 64 -3.22 8.12 -11.20
CA PHE A 64 -1.92 8.54 -11.74
C PHE A 64 -0.81 8.53 -10.69
N LEU A 65 -0.95 7.74 -9.64
CA LEU A 65 0.11 7.61 -8.64
C LEU A 65 1.36 6.98 -9.25
N PRO A 66 2.56 7.48 -8.92
CA PRO A 66 3.80 6.85 -9.38
C PRO A 66 4.06 5.54 -8.63
N PRO A 67 4.85 4.62 -9.21
CA PRO A 67 5.24 3.39 -8.51
C PRO A 67 6.14 3.73 -7.32
N LEU A 68 6.08 2.88 -6.29
CA LEU A 68 6.98 2.99 -5.14
C LEU A 68 8.33 2.37 -5.48
N ARG A 69 9.41 3.13 -5.35
CA ARG A 69 10.80 2.65 -5.49
C ARG A 69 10.95 1.75 -6.74
N ASP A 70 11.42 0.53 -6.55
CA ASP A 70 11.68 -0.50 -7.57
C ASP A 70 10.49 -1.47 -7.81
N ALA A 71 9.30 -1.16 -7.26
CA ALA A 71 8.12 -2.03 -7.34
C ALA A 71 7.79 -2.42 -8.79
N MET A 72 7.82 -1.47 -9.73
CA MET A 72 7.44 -1.72 -11.12
C MET A 72 8.32 -2.81 -11.76
N TYR A 73 9.61 -2.87 -11.42
CA TYR A 73 10.53 -3.85 -11.95
C TYR A 73 10.30 -5.24 -11.33
N TYR A 74 10.28 -5.34 -10.00
CA TYR A 74 10.25 -6.64 -9.34
C TYR A 74 8.86 -7.29 -9.31
N VAL A 75 7.78 -6.52 -9.25
CA VAL A 75 6.41 -7.05 -9.39
C VAL A 75 6.22 -7.69 -10.77
N LYS A 76 6.68 -7.03 -11.84
CA LYS A 76 6.64 -7.62 -13.19
C LYS A 76 7.44 -8.91 -13.25
N ARG A 77 8.63 -8.95 -12.68
CA ARG A 77 9.45 -10.17 -12.65
C ARG A 77 8.79 -11.31 -11.88
N LEU A 78 8.20 -11.02 -10.71
CA LEU A 78 7.44 -12.03 -9.96
C LEU A 78 6.29 -12.59 -10.81
N HIS A 79 5.61 -11.75 -11.56
CA HIS A 79 4.51 -12.16 -12.43
C HIS A 79 5.01 -12.91 -13.67
N GLU A 80 5.89 -12.31 -14.46
CA GLU A 80 6.29 -12.80 -15.78
C GLU A 80 7.28 -13.98 -15.72
N GLU A 81 8.23 -13.97 -14.75
CA GLU A 81 9.27 -14.98 -14.64
C GLU A 81 8.89 -16.11 -13.65
N HIS A 82 8.13 -15.80 -12.61
CA HIS A 82 7.80 -16.75 -11.53
C HIS A 82 6.32 -17.14 -11.47
N GLY A 83 5.47 -16.57 -12.36
CA GLY A 83 4.05 -16.91 -12.47
C GLY A 83 3.18 -16.50 -11.30
N TYR A 84 3.65 -15.56 -10.44
CA TYR A 84 2.81 -15.04 -9.38
C TYR A 84 1.71 -14.15 -9.92
N VAL A 85 0.51 -14.29 -9.37
CA VAL A 85 -0.60 -13.33 -9.54
C VAL A 85 -0.81 -12.59 -8.23
N PHE A 86 -1.30 -11.36 -8.32
CA PHE A 86 -1.48 -10.49 -7.18
C PHE A 86 -2.96 -10.23 -6.90
N HIS A 87 -3.33 -10.27 -5.62
CA HIS A 87 -4.58 -9.71 -5.13
C HIS A 87 -4.26 -8.46 -4.32
N CYS A 88 -4.74 -7.31 -4.77
CA CYS A 88 -4.57 -6.04 -4.08
C CYS A 88 -5.74 -5.80 -3.12
N ILE A 89 -5.43 -5.49 -1.85
CA ILE A 89 -6.40 -5.17 -0.81
C ILE A 89 -6.00 -3.83 -0.21
N THR A 90 -6.73 -2.78 -0.55
CA THR A 90 -6.33 -1.39 -0.23
C THR A 90 -7.47 -0.58 0.39
N SER A 91 -7.15 0.19 1.45
CA SER A 91 -8.10 1.09 2.11
C SER A 91 -8.11 2.44 1.39
N LEU A 92 -8.89 2.54 0.34
CA LEU A 92 -8.95 3.69 -0.56
C LEU A 92 -10.22 4.54 -0.37
N SER A 93 -11.33 4.04 -0.86
CA SER A 93 -12.69 4.60 -0.81
C SER A 93 -13.68 3.56 -1.34
N LEU A 94 -14.93 3.69 -0.92
CA LEU A 94 -16.05 2.91 -1.48
C LEU A 94 -16.62 3.53 -2.76
N ASP A 95 -16.11 4.68 -3.22
CA ASP A 95 -16.50 5.26 -4.52
C ASP A 95 -16.05 4.34 -5.66
N PRO A 96 -16.99 3.82 -6.48
CA PRO A 96 -16.65 2.94 -7.60
C PRO A 96 -15.70 3.58 -8.62
N SER A 97 -15.74 4.90 -8.76
CA SER A 97 -14.85 5.63 -9.68
C SER A 97 -13.41 5.60 -9.17
N ALA A 98 -13.20 5.78 -7.85
CA ALA A 98 -11.88 5.66 -7.24
C ALA A 98 -11.31 4.23 -7.41
N GLY A 99 -12.13 3.21 -7.21
CA GLY A 99 -11.75 1.82 -7.43
C GLY A 99 -11.30 1.54 -8.88
N LYS A 100 -12.06 2.02 -9.87
CA LYS A 100 -11.69 1.90 -11.29
C LYS A 100 -10.39 2.63 -11.62
N LEU A 101 -10.18 3.81 -11.06
CA LEU A 101 -8.94 4.58 -11.25
C LEU A 101 -7.74 3.85 -10.63
N ARG A 102 -7.91 3.25 -9.45
CA ARG A 102 -6.89 2.41 -8.82
C ARG A 102 -6.51 1.22 -9.70
N GLU A 103 -7.49 0.47 -10.17
CA GLU A 103 -7.27 -0.67 -11.05
C GLU A 103 -6.57 -0.25 -12.36
N MET A 104 -7.02 0.85 -12.99
CA MET A 104 -6.37 1.41 -14.17
C MET A 104 -4.90 1.78 -13.90
N ASN A 105 -4.60 2.42 -12.76
CA ASN A 105 -3.24 2.81 -12.39
C ASN A 105 -2.35 1.58 -12.20
N LEU A 106 -2.82 0.57 -11.48
CA LEU A 106 -2.08 -0.70 -11.28
C LEU A 106 -1.81 -1.41 -12.60
N ASN A 107 -2.83 -1.56 -13.45
CA ASN A 107 -2.70 -2.22 -14.75
C ASN A 107 -1.73 -1.49 -15.68
N LYS A 108 -1.74 -0.16 -15.67
CA LYS A 108 -0.81 0.66 -16.46
C LYS A 108 0.65 0.46 -16.03
N LEU A 109 0.92 0.39 -14.72
CA LEU A 109 2.27 0.30 -14.20
C LEU A 109 2.83 -1.12 -14.22
N PHE A 110 2.02 -2.11 -13.89
CA PHE A 110 2.47 -3.49 -13.64
C PHE A 110 2.06 -4.50 -14.71
N GLY A 111 1.18 -4.10 -15.61
CA GLY A 111 0.64 -4.96 -16.65
C GLY A 111 -0.80 -5.41 -16.37
N PRO A 112 -1.60 -5.66 -17.42
CA PRO A 112 -3.04 -5.93 -17.29
C PRO A 112 -3.38 -7.33 -16.74
N THR A 113 -2.39 -8.20 -16.58
CA THR A 113 -2.56 -9.59 -16.11
C THR A 113 -1.95 -9.85 -14.75
N ALA A 114 -1.22 -8.88 -14.18
CA ALA A 114 -0.55 -9.07 -12.89
C ALA A 114 -1.55 -9.14 -11.72
N PHE A 115 -2.63 -8.35 -11.78
CA PHE A 115 -3.63 -8.29 -10.72
C PHE A 115 -4.90 -9.03 -11.12
N GLU A 116 -5.16 -10.17 -10.47
CA GLU A 116 -6.40 -10.91 -10.67
C GLU A 116 -7.58 -10.28 -9.92
N ARG A 117 -7.28 -9.59 -8.81
CA ARG A 117 -8.30 -8.97 -7.97
C ARG A 117 -7.79 -7.66 -7.35
N VAL A 118 -8.64 -6.64 -7.36
CA VAL A 118 -8.43 -5.38 -6.64
C VAL A 118 -9.65 -5.14 -5.74
N VAL A 119 -9.43 -5.14 -4.42
CA VAL A 119 -10.45 -4.91 -3.40
C VAL A 119 -10.19 -3.55 -2.78
N CYS A 120 -11.10 -2.60 -2.98
CA CYS A 120 -11.06 -1.30 -2.35
C CYS A 120 -12.00 -1.27 -1.14
N LEU A 121 -11.44 -0.97 0.01
CA LEU A 121 -12.15 -0.73 1.26
C LEU A 121 -12.34 0.77 1.49
N ASP A 122 -13.15 1.16 2.45
CA ASP A 122 -13.30 2.58 2.78
C ASP A 122 -11.99 3.19 3.28
N THR A 123 -11.87 4.51 3.19
CA THR A 123 -10.68 5.25 3.61
C THR A 123 -10.33 4.93 5.08
N GLY A 124 -9.16 4.38 5.30
CA GLY A 124 -8.67 3.99 6.64
C GLY A 124 -9.35 2.78 7.26
N ALA A 125 -10.14 2.01 6.50
CA ALA A 125 -10.79 0.80 6.99
C ALA A 125 -9.79 -0.28 7.41
N ASP A 126 -10.17 -1.05 8.40
CA ASP A 126 -9.50 -2.29 8.81
C ASP A 126 -9.55 -3.33 7.68
N LYS A 127 -8.51 -4.15 7.58
CA LYS A 127 -8.38 -5.16 6.51
C LYS A 127 -8.72 -6.59 6.97
N HIS A 128 -9.09 -6.80 8.24
CA HIS A 128 -9.31 -8.12 8.81
C HIS A 128 -10.29 -8.96 7.97
N ASP A 129 -11.49 -8.45 7.70
CA ASP A 129 -12.52 -9.21 7.00
C ASP A 129 -12.14 -9.50 5.54
N ALA A 130 -11.47 -8.57 4.89
CA ALA A 130 -10.98 -8.76 3.52
C ALA A 130 -9.83 -9.77 3.43
N LEU A 131 -9.01 -9.88 4.47
CA LEU A 131 -7.94 -10.86 4.58
C LEU A 131 -8.43 -12.23 5.08
N ALA A 132 -9.51 -12.28 5.85
CA ALA A 132 -10.05 -13.52 6.42
C ALA A 132 -10.40 -14.57 5.36
N VAL A 133 -10.75 -14.17 4.14
CA VAL A 133 -11.01 -15.10 3.03
C VAL A 133 -9.75 -15.87 2.58
N TYR A 134 -8.57 -15.44 3.02
CA TYR A 134 -7.28 -16.09 2.75
C TYR A 134 -6.69 -16.77 4.00
N GLN A 135 -7.46 -16.88 5.07
CA GLN A 135 -7.01 -17.49 6.33
C GLN A 135 -6.36 -18.86 6.08
N ASP A 136 -5.25 -19.12 6.78
CA ASP A 136 -4.47 -20.36 6.72
C ASP A 136 -3.97 -20.74 5.31
N SER A 137 -4.03 -19.84 4.33
CA SER A 137 -3.53 -20.10 2.97
C SER A 137 -2.01 -20.14 2.87
N GLY A 138 -1.30 -19.55 3.85
CA GLY A 138 0.15 -19.36 3.79
C GLY A 138 0.63 -18.43 2.66
N CYS A 139 -0.29 -17.66 2.06
CA CYS A 139 0.06 -16.64 1.06
C CYS A 139 0.92 -15.53 1.66
N TRP A 140 1.82 -14.98 0.85
CA TRP A 140 2.52 -13.76 1.21
C TRP A 140 1.54 -12.59 1.31
N TRP A 141 1.74 -11.71 2.31
CA TRP A 141 0.99 -10.48 2.51
C TRP A 141 1.95 -9.31 2.65
N VAL A 142 2.01 -8.41 1.67
CA VAL A 142 2.93 -7.26 1.66
C VAL A 142 2.17 -6.00 2.06
N GLU A 143 2.63 -5.34 3.13
CA GLU A 143 1.92 -4.24 3.80
C GLU A 143 2.95 -3.24 4.36
N ASP A 144 2.59 -1.96 4.48
CA ASP A 144 3.44 -0.94 5.11
C ASP A 144 2.96 -0.54 6.53
N LYS A 145 1.72 -0.91 6.89
CA LYS A 145 1.16 -0.61 8.20
C LYS A 145 1.31 -1.81 9.14
N PRO A 146 2.06 -1.66 10.27
CA PRO A 146 2.33 -2.77 11.19
C PRO A 146 1.09 -3.51 11.67
N GLU A 147 0.03 -2.78 12.02
CA GLU A 147 -1.21 -3.38 12.53
C GLU A 147 -1.87 -4.31 11.50
N ASN A 148 -1.86 -3.93 10.22
CA ASN A 148 -2.39 -4.76 9.15
C ASN A 148 -1.47 -5.96 8.83
N ALA A 149 -0.16 -5.80 8.99
CA ALA A 149 0.78 -6.92 8.86
C ALA A 149 0.54 -7.95 9.97
N GLU A 150 0.31 -7.51 11.21
CA GLU A 150 -0.04 -8.38 12.34
C GLU A 150 -1.40 -9.08 12.16
N VAL A 151 -2.40 -8.40 11.59
CA VAL A 151 -3.67 -9.03 11.20
C VAL A 151 -3.41 -10.19 10.24
N GLY A 152 -2.61 -9.99 9.20
CA GLY A 152 -2.24 -11.06 8.28
C GLY A 152 -1.51 -12.22 8.97
N PHE A 153 -0.58 -11.92 9.88
CA PHE A 153 0.13 -12.93 10.65
C PHE A 153 -0.84 -13.79 11.49
N ASN A 154 -1.77 -13.16 12.18
CA ASN A 154 -2.77 -13.84 13.02
C ASN A 154 -3.77 -14.68 12.20
N LEU A 155 -3.95 -14.35 10.92
CA LEU A 155 -4.75 -15.12 9.97
C LEU A 155 -3.94 -16.23 9.25
N GLY A 156 -2.71 -16.53 9.67
CA GLY A 156 -1.90 -17.60 9.09
C GLY A 156 -1.29 -17.26 7.72
N LEU A 157 -1.21 -15.97 7.38
CA LEU A 157 -0.49 -15.49 6.21
C LEU A 157 1.02 -15.34 6.51
N LYS A 158 1.81 -15.07 5.50
CA LYS A 158 3.24 -14.75 5.59
C LYS A 158 3.45 -13.25 5.32
N PRO A 159 3.29 -12.37 6.33
CA PRO A 159 3.43 -10.95 6.11
C PRO A 159 4.89 -10.53 5.90
N ILE A 160 5.06 -9.50 5.07
CA ILE A 160 6.30 -8.73 4.89
C ILE A 160 5.95 -7.26 5.07
N LEU A 161 6.62 -6.58 5.99
CA LEU A 161 6.42 -5.16 6.23
C LEU A 161 7.37 -4.34 5.36
N VAL A 162 6.82 -3.42 4.56
CA VAL A 162 7.62 -2.48 3.76
C VAL A 162 8.09 -1.34 4.65
N GLU A 163 9.41 -1.10 4.72
CA GLU A 163 10.01 -0.07 5.56
C GLU A 163 9.66 1.34 5.06
N HIS A 164 9.13 2.14 5.99
CA HIS A 164 8.92 3.58 5.88
C HIS A 164 9.35 4.30 7.16
N GLY A 165 9.49 5.62 7.11
CA GLY A 165 9.88 6.41 8.27
C GLY A 165 8.97 6.21 9.50
N HIS A 166 7.68 6.01 9.28
CA HIS A 166 6.71 5.83 10.35
C HIS A 166 6.75 4.43 11.01
N ASN A 167 7.31 3.42 10.35
CA ASN A 167 7.35 2.03 10.84
C ASN A 167 8.77 1.48 11.06
N MET A 168 9.82 2.27 10.83
CA MET A 168 11.22 1.82 10.89
C MET A 168 11.66 1.31 12.26
N HIS A 169 10.94 1.65 13.33
CA HIS A 169 11.19 1.17 14.69
C HIS A 169 10.30 0.01 15.11
N HIS A 170 9.38 -0.42 14.22
CA HIS A 170 8.55 -1.58 14.48
C HIS A 170 9.40 -2.84 14.47
N TYR A 171 9.15 -3.70 15.44
CA TYR A 171 9.81 -5.00 15.53
C TYR A 171 8.78 -6.08 15.85
N HIS A 172 8.72 -7.09 15.00
CA HIS A 172 7.98 -8.32 15.24
C HIS A 172 8.85 -9.52 14.85
N LYS A 173 9.02 -10.47 15.77
CA LYS A 173 9.95 -11.60 15.61
C LYS A 173 9.73 -12.41 14.32
N SER A 174 8.50 -12.50 13.86
CA SER A 174 8.08 -13.35 12.73
C SER A 174 7.63 -12.57 11.50
N ILE A 175 7.74 -11.23 11.50
CA ILE A 175 7.39 -10.39 10.35
C ILE A 175 8.67 -9.73 9.87
N PRO A 176 9.24 -10.16 8.73
CA PRO A 176 10.40 -9.50 8.16
C PRO A 176 10.04 -8.10 7.66
N ILE A 177 11.01 -7.18 7.78
CA ILE A 177 10.94 -5.84 7.21
C ILE A 177 11.78 -5.82 5.93
N ALA A 178 11.21 -5.31 4.85
CA ALA A 178 11.88 -5.16 3.56
C ALA A 178 11.95 -3.67 3.17
N LYS A 179 13.13 -3.22 2.75
CA LYS A 179 13.37 -1.82 2.36
C LYS A 179 12.87 -1.49 0.96
N ASN A 180 12.70 -2.50 0.12
CA ASN A 180 12.33 -2.35 -1.29
C ASN A 180 11.80 -3.67 -1.86
N TRP A 181 11.32 -3.63 -3.08
CA TRP A 181 10.80 -4.82 -3.75
C TRP A 181 11.87 -5.85 -4.13
N LYS A 182 13.14 -5.44 -4.22
CA LYS A 182 14.23 -6.41 -4.38
C LYS A 182 14.30 -7.36 -3.19
N GLU A 183 14.25 -6.83 -1.98
CA GLU A 183 14.28 -7.66 -0.77
C GLU A 183 13.04 -8.56 -0.66
N ILE A 184 11.85 -8.04 -1.05
CA ILE A 184 10.62 -8.83 -1.11
C ILE A 184 10.76 -9.95 -2.14
N PHE A 185 11.28 -9.65 -3.33
CA PHE A 185 11.53 -10.63 -4.37
C PHE A 185 12.45 -11.76 -3.87
N ASP A 186 13.56 -11.40 -3.22
CA ASP A 186 14.50 -12.35 -2.66
C ASP A 186 13.81 -13.26 -1.61
N LEU A 187 13.00 -12.71 -0.71
CA LEU A 187 12.25 -13.48 0.29
C LEU A 187 11.23 -14.45 -0.34
N VAL A 188 10.48 -13.98 -1.35
CA VAL A 188 9.39 -14.73 -1.97
C VAL A 188 9.92 -15.85 -2.87
N THR A 189 11.10 -15.67 -3.49
CA THR A 189 11.69 -16.63 -4.44
C THR A 189 12.75 -17.55 -3.84
N GLN A 190 13.09 -17.40 -2.55
CA GLN A 190 14.00 -18.33 -1.88
C GLN A 190 13.43 -19.76 -1.89
N PRO A 191 14.24 -20.77 -2.21
CA PRO A 191 13.84 -22.17 -2.06
C PRO A 191 13.50 -22.45 -0.58
N SER A 192 12.35 -23.08 -0.35
CA SER A 192 11.89 -23.54 0.98
C SER A 192 12.79 -24.62 1.52
#